data_f3af7e5de64f133443eefda91f0c1b55
#
_entry.id   f3af7e5de64f133443eefda91f0c1b55
#
_cell.length_a   1.000
_cell.length_b   1.000
_cell.length_c   1.000
_cell.angle_alpha   90.00
_cell.angle_beta   90.00
_cell.angle_gamma   90.00
#
_symmetry.space_group_name_H-M   'P 1'
#
loop_
_entity.id
_entity.type
_entity.pdbx_description
1 polymer ?
#
loop_
_entity_poly.entity_id
_entity_poly.type
_entity_poly.pdbx_seq_one_letter_code
_entity_poly.pdbx_strand_id
1 'polypeptide(L)'
;MMFDRSPQRQHPRYPIQIPFLHKAKTAAPAKAGVGWTRNVSEGGVCVELAEPLRPAMPLWIRLQSEEGPIDMEAQVTWAAEQGIPKGGILHGVSFTQIAPYHHSALQNMIHSKGLIRPTKVRLPFEVSVTCWPKGQKGPALLGRTRDISRGGLLLRLPEVVPPETVMQVTVHTTPGPLTVEGAVAWVAPPEGRAPGGPIRHGLRFTRPTWSTSLAFGSLLVESM
;
A
#
# COMPACT_ATOMS: atom_id res chain seq x y z
N MET A 1 -6.63 -10.21 -43.94
CA MET A 1 -7.20 -9.70 -42.69
C MET A 1 -6.83 -10.66 -41.56
N MET A 2 -5.78 -10.36 -40.82
CA MET A 2 -5.44 -11.12 -39.60
C MET A 2 -6.32 -10.59 -38.47
N PHE A 3 -7.22 -11.42 -38.00
CA PHE A 3 -7.97 -11.14 -36.77
C PHE A 3 -6.99 -11.26 -35.59
N ASP A 4 -6.67 -10.15 -34.95
CA ASP A 4 -5.95 -10.08 -33.68
C ASP A 4 -6.83 -10.79 -32.62
N ARG A 5 -6.50 -12.06 -32.32
CA ARG A 5 -7.09 -12.82 -31.25
C ARG A 5 -6.36 -12.53 -29.95
N SER A 6 -6.36 -11.26 -29.51
CA SER A 6 -6.05 -10.97 -28.13
C SER A 6 -7.11 -11.68 -27.26
N PRO A 7 -6.73 -12.57 -26.34
CA PRO A 7 -7.71 -13.25 -25.50
C PRO A 7 -8.49 -12.17 -24.73
N GLN A 8 -9.80 -12.10 -24.99
CA GLN A 8 -10.69 -11.15 -24.34
C GLN A 8 -10.59 -11.38 -22.83
N ARG A 9 -10.23 -10.34 -22.12
CA ARG A 9 -10.07 -10.38 -20.64
C ARG A 9 -11.42 -10.70 -20.01
N GLN A 10 -11.48 -11.76 -19.20
CA GLN A 10 -12.71 -12.21 -18.57
C GLN A 10 -13.17 -11.30 -17.42
N HIS A 11 -12.25 -10.59 -16.77
CA HIS A 11 -12.54 -9.75 -15.60
C HIS A 11 -11.98 -8.33 -15.78
N PRO A 12 -12.75 -7.28 -15.43
CA PRO A 12 -12.27 -5.93 -15.40
C PRO A 12 -11.21 -5.76 -14.30
N ARG A 13 -10.25 -4.84 -14.53
CA ARG A 13 -9.17 -4.56 -13.59
C ARG A 13 -9.33 -3.18 -12.99
N TYR A 14 -9.21 -3.11 -11.69
CA TYR A 14 -9.40 -1.89 -10.91
C TYR A 14 -8.06 -1.43 -10.33
N PRO A 15 -7.70 -0.13 -10.41
CA PRO A 15 -6.42 0.40 -9.94
C PRO A 15 -6.41 0.51 -8.40
N ILE A 16 -6.46 -0.60 -7.71
CA ILE A 16 -6.42 -0.72 -6.24
C ILE A 16 -4.98 -0.96 -5.82
N GLN A 17 -4.44 -0.10 -4.95
CA GLN A 17 -3.07 -0.17 -4.44
C GLN A 17 -3.09 -0.56 -2.96
N ILE A 18 -2.79 -1.82 -2.67
CA ILE A 18 -2.70 -2.39 -1.31
C ILE A 18 -1.42 -3.19 -1.16
N PRO A 19 -0.95 -3.41 0.08
CA PRO A 19 0.16 -4.32 0.34
C PRO A 19 -0.15 -5.73 -0.13
N PHE A 20 0.85 -6.38 -0.68
CA PHE A 20 0.82 -7.72 -1.21
C PHE A 20 1.93 -8.54 -0.57
N LEU A 21 1.58 -9.60 0.14
CA LEU A 21 2.49 -10.60 0.66
C LEU A 21 2.44 -11.83 -0.24
N HIS A 22 3.57 -12.43 -0.51
CA HIS A 22 3.64 -13.69 -1.23
C HIS A 22 4.66 -14.65 -0.61
N LYS A 23 4.42 -15.93 -0.78
CA LYS A 23 5.34 -17.02 -0.44
C LYS A 23 5.27 -18.08 -1.51
N ALA A 24 6.41 -18.55 -2.00
CA ALA A 24 6.42 -19.64 -2.96
C ALA A 24 5.84 -20.92 -2.32
N LYS A 25 4.95 -21.60 -3.03
CA LYS A 25 4.37 -22.88 -2.61
C LYS A 25 5.32 -24.01 -3.02
N THR A 26 6.38 -24.19 -2.22
CA THR A 26 7.43 -25.20 -2.43
C THR A 26 7.55 -26.11 -1.21
N ALA A 27 8.15 -27.30 -1.37
CA ALA A 27 8.40 -28.23 -0.27
C ALA A 27 9.41 -27.69 0.76
N ALA A 28 10.32 -26.81 0.34
CA ALA A 28 11.28 -26.14 1.23
C ALA A 28 10.69 -24.88 1.84
N PRO A 29 11.11 -24.48 3.06
CA PRO A 29 10.70 -23.21 3.66
C PRO A 29 11.09 -22.05 2.75
N ALA A 30 10.10 -21.35 2.18
CA ALA A 30 10.32 -20.20 1.34
C ALA A 30 10.17 -18.90 2.15
N LYS A 31 11.07 -17.95 1.90
CA LYS A 31 10.99 -16.62 2.48
C LYS A 31 9.76 -15.89 1.91
N ALA A 32 9.01 -15.23 2.77
CA ALA A 32 7.95 -14.35 2.34
C ALA A 32 8.53 -13.09 1.69
N GLY A 33 7.93 -12.66 0.59
CA GLY A 33 8.23 -11.39 -0.05
C GLY A 33 7.05 -10.44 0.04
N VAL A 34 7.33 -9.13 0.02
CA VAL A 34 6.33 -8.07 0.09
C VAL A 34 6.40 -7.20 -1.15
N GLY A 35 5.26 -6.68 -1.57
CA GLY A 35 5.12 -5.74 -2.66
C GLY A 35 3.84 -4.94 -2.57
N TRP A 36 3.45 -4.36 -3.70
CA TRP A 36 2.24 -3.57 -3.81
C TRP A 36 1.45 -3.96 -5.05
N THR A 37 0.14 -4.03 -4.94
CA THR A 37 -0.72 -4.19 -6.10
C THR A 37 -0.72 -2.92 -6.94
N ARG A 38 -0.86 -3.07 -8.25
CA ARG A 38 -1.09 -1.98 -9.23
C ARG A 38 -2.54 -1.95 -9.67
N ASN A 39 -3.10 -3.14 -9.84
CA ASN A 39 -4.52 -3.34 -10.11
C ASN A 39 -4.94 -4.73 -9.64
N VAL A 40 -6.22 -4.88 -9.35
CA VAL A 40 -6.84 -6.12 -8.89
C VAL A 40 -8.07 -6.40 -9.75
N SER A 41 -8.35 -7.68 -10.00
CA SER A 41 -9.58 -8.18 -10.62
C SER A 41 -10.05 -9.43 -9.86
N GLU A 42 -11.21 -9.97 -10.20
CA GLU A 42 -11.68 -11.22 -9.58
C GLU A 42 -10.80 -12.43 -9.93
N GLY A 43 -10.14 -12.42 -11.10
CA GLY A 43 -9.31 -13.54 -11.56
C GLY A 43 -7.80 -13.37 -11.31
N GLY A 44 -7.35 -12.22 -10.80
CA GLY A 44 -5.92 -12.01 -10.62
C GLY A 44 -5.52 -10.58 -10.30
N VAL A 45 -4.21 -10.38 -10.15
CA VAL A 45 -3.63 -9.13 -9.71
C VAL A 45 -2.36 -8.81 -10.50
N CYS A 46 -2.14 -7.53 -10.78
CA CYS A 46 -0.83 -7.01 -11.20
C CYS A 46 -0.12 -6.45 -9.97
N VAL A 47 1.07 -6.94 -9.70
CA VAL A 47 1.87 -6.56 -8.52
C VAL A 47 3.23 -6.03 -8.91
N GLU A 48 3.79 -5.25 -8.03
CA GLU A 48 5.13 -4.68 -8.10
C GLU A 48 5.94 -5.27 -6.93
N LEU A 49 7.01 -6.00 -7.25
CA LEU A 49 7.85 -6.73 -6.30
C LEU A 49 9.31 -6.28 -6.41
N ALA A 50 10.09 -6.51 -5.35
CA ALA A 50 11.52 -6.21 -5.34
C ALA A 50 12.34 -7.18 -6.21
N GLU A 51 11.93 -8.45 -6.25
CA GLU A 51 12.65 -9.52 -6.92
C GLU A 51 11.80 -10.15 -8.02
N PRO A 52 12.42 -10.65 -9.11
CA PRO A 52 11.70 -11.34 -10.17
C PRO A 52 11.22 -12.71 -9.69
N LEU A 53 9.95 -13.02 -9.94
CA LEU A 53 9.39 -14.36 -9.78
C LEU A 53 9.29 -15.02 -11.16
N ARG A 54 9.52 -16.32 -11.21
CA ARG A 54 9.43 -17.09 -12.47
C ARG A 54 7.97 -17.31 -12.87
N PRO A 55 7.63 -17.20 -14.16
CA PRO A 55 6.33 -17.65 -14.66
C PRO A 55 6.03 -19.09 -14.25
N ALA A 56 4.76 -19.41 -14.09
CA ALA A 56 4.23 -20.67 -13.60
C ALA A 56 4.57 -21.02 -12.14
N MET A 57 5.26 -20.15 -11.39
CA MET A 57 5.55 -20.37 -9.97
C MET A 57 4.24 -20.33 -9.16
N PRO A 58 3.92 -21.39 -8.39
CA PRO A 58 2.77 -21.39 -7.49
C PRO A 58 3.09 -20.61 -6.22
N LEU A 59 2.11 -19.83 -5.75
CA LEU A 59 2.24 -18.93 -4.62
C LEU A 59 1.10 -19.11 -3.61
N TRP A 60 1.41 -18.93 -2.34
CA TRP A 60 0.48 -18.43 -1.34
C TRP A 60 0.57 -16.91 -1.35
N ILE A 61 -0.58 -16.23 -1.39
CA ILE A 61 -0.63 -14.77 -1.38
C ILE A 61 -1.62 -14.24 -0.37
N ARG A 62 -1.34 -13.03 0.11
CA ARG A 62 -2.21 -12.25 0.98
C ARG A 62 -2.32 -10.83 0.42
N LEU A 63 -3.55 -10.37 0.22
CA LEU A 63 -3.88 -8.98 -0.03
C LEU A 63 -4.34 -8.35 1.28
N GLN A 64 -3.72 -7.23 1.67
CA GLN A 64 -4.11 -6.54 2.89
C GLN A 64 -5.17 -5.48 2.58
N SER A 65 -6.43 -5.73 2.97
CA SER A 65 -7.54 -4.80 2.82
C SER A 65 -7.87 -4.06 4.12
N GLU A 66 -8.74 -3.06 4.05
CA GLU A 66 -9.25 -2.34 5.23
C GLU A 66 -10.10 -3.23 6.15
N GLU A 67 -10.73 -4.26 5.58
CA GLU A 67 -11.61 -5.20 6.29
C GLU A 67 -10.85 -6.43 6.83
N GLY A 68 -9.55 -6.51 6.53
CA GLY A 68 -8.68 -7.60 6.94
C GLY A 68 -7.95 -8.28 5.78
N PRO A 69 -7.18 -9.33 6.07
CA PRO A 69 -6.41 -10.05 5.05
C PRO A 69 -7.31 -10.94 4.17
N ILE A 70 -6.97 -10.98 2.89
CA ILE A 70 -7.59 -11.86 1.90
C ILE A 70 -6.53 -12.85 1.43
N ASP A 71 -6.62 -14.09 1.89
CA ASP A 71 -5.65 -15.16 1.60
C ASP A 71 -6.14 -16.04 0.45
N MET A 72 -5.22 -16.43 -0.44
CA MET A 72 -5.53 -17.28 -1.57
C MET A 72 -4.29 -17.96 -2.17
N GLU A 73 -4.55 -18.97 -2.99
CA GLU A 73 -3.50 -19.54 -3.84
C GLU A 73 -3.50 -18.85 -5.19
N ALA A 74 -2.31 -18.76 -5.77
CA ALA A 74 -2.13 -18.07 -7.02
C ALA A 74 -0.94 -18.64 -7.82
N GLN A 75 -0.83 -18.21 -9.07
CA GLN A 75 0.29 -18.57 -9.93
C GLN A 75 0.80 -17.34 -10.69
N VAL A 76 2.10 -17.20 -10.80
CA VAL A 76 2.72 -16.16 -11.63
C VAL A 76 2.43 -16.45 -13.10
N THR A 77 1.79 -15.55 -13.81
CA THR A 77 1.49 -15.68 -15.25
C THR A 77 2.58 -15.07 -16.12
N TRP A 78 3.15 -13.95 -15.68
CA TRP A 78 4.26 -13.26 -16.35
C TRP A 78 5.02 -12.39 -15.36
N ALA A 79 6.27 -12.09 -15.69
CA ALA A 79 7.11 -11.10 -15.03
C ALA A 79 7.68 -10.16 -16.10
N ALA A 80 7.78 -8.86 -15.79
CA ALA A 80 8.47 -7.91 -16.67
C ALA A 80 9.99 -8.20 -16.62
N GLU A 81 10.65 -8.06 -17.78
CA GLU A 81 12.11 -8.25 -17.87
C GLU A 81 12.89 -7.19 -17.12
N GLN A 82 12.35 -5.99 -17.02
CA GLN A 82 12.97 -4.86 -16.34
C GLN A 82 12.04 -4.25 -15.32
N GLY A 83 12.62 -3.75 -14.21
CA GLY A 83 11.90 -2.94 -13.24
C GLY A 83 11.46 -1.59 -13.81
N ILE A 84 10.38 -1.04 -13.28
CA ILE A 84 9.97 0.32 -13.58
C ILE A 84 10.96 1.34 -12.98
N PRO A 85 11.24 2.48 -13.62
CA PRO A 85 12.13 3.49 -13.09
C PRO A 85 11.72 3.89 -11.66
N LYS A 86 12.64 3.77 -10.72
CA LYS A 86 12.42 4.05 -9.28
C LYS A 86 11.33 3.20 -8.61
N GLY A 87 11.02 2.05 -9.17
CA GLY A 87 10.03 1.09 -8.65
C GLY A 87 10.57 -0.33 -8.65
N GLY A 88 9.66 -1.28 -8.48
CA GLY A 88 9.94 -2.72 -8.54
C GLY A 88 9.67 -3.33 -9.91
N ILE A 89 9.68 -4.64 -9.96
CA ILE A 89 9.40 -5.46 -11.14
C ILE A 89 7.92 -5.79 -11.17
N LEU A 90 7.27 -5.58 -12.30
CA LEU A 90 5.86 -5.90 -12.49
C LEU A 90 5.66 -7.40 -12.76
N HIS A 91 4.64 -7.95 -12.13
CA HIS A 91 4.21 -9.33 -12.33
C HIS A 91 2.70 -9.41 -12.54
N GLY A 92 2.28 -10.30 -13.42
CA GLY A 92 0.89 -10.76 -13.47
C GLY A 92 0.76 -12.03 -12.65
N VAL A 93 -0.25 -12.09 -11.79
CA VAL A 93 -0.54 -13.22 -10.92
C VAL A 93 -2.01 -13.59 -11.09
N SER A 94 -2.31 -14.84 -11.45
CA SER A 94 -3.67 -15.36 -11.52
C SER A 94 -4.02 -16.09 -10.24
N PHE A 95 -5.24 -15.92 -9.76
CA PHE A 95 -5.76 -16.68 -8.62
C PHE A 95 -6.13 -18.10 -9.08
N THR A 96 -5.69 -19.10 -8.32
CA THR A 96 -5.93 -20.51 -8.64
C THR A 96 -6.91 -21.16 -7.69
N GLN A 97 -6.89 -20.73 -6.42
CA GLN A 97 -7.84 -21.19 -5.41
C GLN A 97 -8.09 -20.09 -4.39
N ILE A 98 -9.36 -19.82 -4.13
CA ILE A 98 -9.81 -18.85 -3.14
C ILE A 98 -10.97 -19.46 -2.35
N ALA A 99 -10.91 -19.39 -1.03
CA ALA A 99 -12.01 -19.84 -0.18
C ALA A 99 -13.24 -18.92 -0.34
N PRO A 100 -14.49 -19.42 -0.22
CA PRO A 100 -15.69 -18.61 -0.43
C PRO A 100 -15.73 -17.31 0.38
N TYR A 101 -15.30 -17.34 1.64
CA TYR A 101 -15.22 -16.16 2.48
C TYR A 101 -14.26 -15.11 1.90
N HIS A 102 -13.06 -15.50 1.50
CA HIS A 102 -12.07 -14.61 0.89
C HIS A 102 -12.50 -14.13 -0.49
N HIS A 103 -13.24 -14.93 -1.24
CA HIS A 103 -13.82 -14.51 -2.53
C HIS A 103 -14.83 -13.38 -2.34
N SER A 104 -15.73 -13.51 -1.36
CA SER A 104 -16.69 -12.47 -1.02
C SER A 104 -15.98 -11.17 -0.56
N ALA A 105 -14.94 -11.30 0.28
CA ALA A 105 -14.14 -10.14 0.71
C ALA A 105 -13.42 -9.46 -0.47
N LEU A 106 -12.88 -10.23 -1.41
CA LEU A 106 -12.27 -9.71 -2.64
C LEU A 106 -13.30 -8.94 -3.50
N GLN A 107 -14.49 -9.50 -3.69
CA GLN A 107 -15.56 -8.85 -4.44
C GLN A 107 -16.02 -7.56 -3.76
N ASN A 108 -16.23 -7.58 -2.45
CA ASN A 108 -16.60 -6.38 -1.67
C ASN A 108 -15.52 -5.29 -1.81
N MET A 109 -14.25 -5.64 -1.68
CA MET A 109 -13.15 -4.71 -1.88
C MET A 109 -13.15 -4.12 -3.29
N ILE A 110 -13.33 -4.93 -4.33
CA ILE A 110 -13.38 -4.47 -5.72
C ILE A 110 -14.57 -3.54 -5.93
N HIS A 111 -15.76 -3.89 -5.47
CA HIS A 111 -16.96 -3.06 -5.64
C HIS A 111 -16.88 -1.74 -4.86
N SER A 112 -16.41 -1.78 -3.61
CA SER A 112 -16.32 -0.57 -2.79
C SER A 112 -15.23 0.40 -3.25
N LYS A 113 -14.12 -0.10 -3.80
CA LYS A 113 -12.94 0.71 -4.15
C LYS A 113 -12.75 0.89 -5.66
N GLY A 114 -13.26 -0.02 -6.48
CA GLY A 114 -13.04 -0.03 -7.93
C GLY A 114 -13.84 1.04 -8.70
N LEU A 115 -14.99 1.47 -8.16
CA LEU A 115 -15.90 2.39 -8.85
C LEU A 115 -15.53 3.88 -8.70
N ILE A 116 -14.63 4.23 -7.80
CA ILE A 116 -14.30 5.62 -7.49
C ILE A 116 -12.80 5.83 -7.66
N ARG A 117 -12.35 6.42 -8.79
CA ARG A 117 -10.95 6.86 -9.09
C ARG A 117 -9.84 5.95 -8.53
N PRO A 118 -8.56 6.00 -9.00
CA PRO A 118 -7.47 5.21 -8.45
C PRO A 118 -7.42 5.35 -6.93
N THR A 119 -7.97 4.38 -6.21
CA THR A 119 -8.16 4.50 -4.77
C THR A 119 -6.91 4.00 -4.07
N LYS A 120 -6.18 4.92 -3.49
CA LYS A 120 -5.15 4.58 -2.51
C LYS A 120 -5.87 4.14 -1.25
N VAL A 121 -6.03 2.84 -1.09
CA VAL A 121 -6.57 2.23 0.12
C VAL A 121 -5.76 2.71 1.31
N ARG A 122 -6.43 3.14 2.38
CA ARG A 122 -5.80 3.58 3.61
C ARG A 122 -6.00 2.53 4.68
N LEU A 123 -4.92 2.00 5.20
CA LEU A 123 -4.94 0.99 6.24
C LEU A 123 -4.72 1.63 7.61
N PRO A 124 -5.44 1.20 8.66
CA PRO A 124 -5.18 1.65 10.01
C PRO A 124 -3.72 1.41 10.39
N PHE A 125 -3.05 2.43 10.93
CA PHE A 125 -1.65 2.35 11.34
C PHE A 125 -1.35 3.40 12.39
N GLU A 126 -1.41 3.04 13.66
CA GLU A 126 -1.26 3.96 14.78
C GLU A 126 0.09 3.78 15.48
N VAL A 127 1.06 4.62 15.11
CA VAL A 127 2.38 4.67 15.73
C VAL A 127 2.79 6.11 16.03
N SER A 128 3.75 6.29 16.93
CA SER A 128 4.33 7.60 17.24
C SER A 128 5.14 8.13 16.07
N VAL A 129 5.11 9.43 15.88
CA VAL A 129 5.91 10.13 14.86
C VAL A 129 6.59 11.36 15.45
N THR A 130 7.74 11.67 14.88
CA THR A 130 8.43 12.94 15.10
C THR A 130 8.50 13.69 13.77
N CYS A 131 8.04 14.92 13.75
CA CYS A 131 7.86 15.69 12.54
C CYS A 131 8.64 17.02 12.61
N TRP A 132 9.30 17.41 11.51
CA TRP A 132 9.97 18.69 11.36
C TRP A 132 9.53 19.37 10.06
N PRO A 133 9.03 20.61 10.10
CA PRO A 133 8.89 21.41 8.89
C PRO A 133 10.28 21.64 8.27
N LYS A 134 10.41 21.34 6.97
CA LYS A 134 11.68 21.45 6.25
C LYS A 134 12.09 22.91 6.12
N GLY A 135 13.36 23.22 6.47
CA GLY A 135 13.90 24.58 6.42
C GLY A 135 13.56 25.46 7.62
N GLN A 136 12.81 24.98 8.59
CA GLN A 136 12.54 25.69 9.84
C GLN A 136 13.42 25.15 10.96
N LYS A 137 14.03 26.06 11.73
CA LYS A 137 14.72 25.75 12.97
C LYS A 137 13.70 25.86 14.10
N GLY A 138 13.23 24.75 14.60
CA GLY A 138 12.24 24.72 15.68
C GLY A 138 12.22 23.35 16.36
N PRO A 139 11.50 23.23 17.49
CA PRO A 139 11.32 21.95 18.14
C PRO A 139 10.56 20.97 17.22
N ALA A 140 10.83 19.70 17.40
CA ALA A 140 10.10 18.66 16.71
C ALA A 140 8.63 18.62 17.17
N LEU A 141 7.72 18.45 16.26
CA LEU A 141 6.32 18.16 16.57
C LEU A 141 6.17 16.65 16.83
N LEU A 142 5.75 16.31 18.02
CA LEU A 142 5.43 14.92 18.39
C LEU A 142 3.97 14.63 18.08
N GLY A 143 3.70 13.53 17.42
CA GLY A 143 2.36 13.15 17.04
C GLY A 143 2.17 11.65 16.87
N ARG A 144 1.08 11.27 16.24
CA ARG A 144 0.77 9.88 15.90
C ARG A 144 0.22 9.78 14.48
N THR A 145 0.49 8.68 13.83
CA THR A 145 -0.25 8.31 12.61
C THR A 145 -1.64 7.79 12.99
N ARG A 146 -2.56 7.78 12.05
CA ARG A 146 -3.86 7.10 12.17
C ARG A 146 -4.03 6.03 11.09
N ASP A 147 -3.67 6.39 9.88
CA ASP A 147 -3.71 5.51 8.73
C ASP A 147 -2.59 5.82 7.75
N ILE A 148 -2.30 4.86 6.92
CA ILE A 148 -1.29 4.95 5.87
C ILE A 148 -1.83 4.41 4.56
N SER A 149 -1.35 4.97 3.46
CA SER A 149 -1.49 4.44 2.12
C SER A 149 -0.14 4.45 1.41
N ARG A 150 -0.04 3.85 0.23
CA ARG A 150 1.18 3.93 -0.59
C ARG A 150 1.64 5.37 -0.88
N GLY A 151 0.76 6.36 -0.81
CA GLY A 151 1.07 7.75 -1.18
C GLY A 151 1.07 8.74 -0.04
N GLY A 152 0.83 8.35 1.21
CA GLY A 152 0.80 9.31 2.31
C GLY A 152 0.30 8.76 3.63
N LEU A 153 0.29 9.62 4.63
CA LEU A 153 -0.11 9.36 6.02
C LEU A 153 -1.25 10.29 6.43
N LEU A 154 -2.07 9.83 7.36
CA LEU A 154 -2.89 10.69 8.19
C LEU A 154 -2.20 10.87 9.53
N LEU A 155 -1.84 12.11 9.85
CA LEU A 155 -1.16 12.50 11.08
C LEU A 155 -2.11 13.18 12.05
N ARG A 156 -1.86 13.00 13.34
CA ARG A 156 -2.45 13.77 14.45
C ARG A 156 -1.32 14.53 15.12
N LEU A 157 -1.30 15.86 14.97
CA LEU A 157 -0.27 16.75 15.52
C LEU A 157 -0.89 17.71 16.54
N PRO A 158 -0.08 18.25 17.50
CA PRO A 158 -0.58 19.18 18.52
C PRO A 158 -0.90 20.56 17.94
N GLU A 159 -0.24 20.95 16.85
CA GLU A 159 -0.33 22.27 16.26
C GLU A 159 -0.75 22.22 14.78
N VAL A 160 -1.28 23.34 14.29
CA VAL A 160 -1.61 23.51 12.87
C VAL A 160 -0.33 23.64 12.06
N VAL A 161 -0.13 22.76 11.10
CA VAL A 161 0.89 22.90 10.06
C VAL A 161 0.19 23.23 8.75
N PRO A 162 0.44 24.40 8.16
CA PRO A 162 -0.28 24.86 6.97
C PRO A 162 -0.16 23.88 5.78
N PRO A 163 -1.18 23.82 4.90
CA PRO A 163 -1.07 23.10 3.63
C PRO A 163 0.18 23.51 2.84
N GLU A 164 0.69 22.62 2.01
CA GLU A 164 1.90 22.73 1.19
C GLU A 164 3.21 22.81 1.98
N THR A 165 3.17 22.85 3.33
CA THR A 165 4.38 22.74 4.15
C THR A 165 5.03 21.38 3.94
N VAL A 166 6.29 21.37 3.49
CA VAL A 166 7.08 20.15 3.37
C VAL A 166 7.60 19.75 4.74
N MET A 167 7.36 18.51 5.12
CA MET A 167 7.76 17.94 6.41
C MET A 167 8.66 16.74 6.23
N GLN A 168 9.64 16.61 7.11
CA GLN A 168 10.33 15.36 7.36
C GLN A 168 9.63 14.67 8.52
N VAL A 169 9.18 13.43 8.32
CA VAL A 169 8.44 12.65 9.29
C VAL A 169 9.20 11.37 9.58
N THR A 170 9.60 11.18 10.83
CA THR A 170 10.14 9.91 11.32
C THR A 170 9.02 9.12 12.00
N VAL A 171 8.71 7.98 11.44
CA VAL A 171 7.72 7.02 11.95
C VAL A 171 8.45 6.02 12.82
N HIS A 172 8.08 5.92 14.10
CA HIS A 172 8.73 5.03 15.06
C HIS A 172 8.07 3.65 15.04
N THR A 173 8.75 2.68 14.43
CA THR A 173 8.25 1.31 14.26
C THR A 173 9.16 0.31 14.99
N THR A 174 8.64 -0.89 15.30
CA THR A 174 9.39 -1.93 16.02
C THR A 174 10.66 -2.38 15.30
N PRO A 175 10.69 -2.59 13.97
CA PRO A 175 11.93 -2.95 13.26
C PRO A 175 12.95 -1.79 13.23
N GLY A 176 12.52 -0.55 13.51
CA GLY A 176 13.34 0.65 13.48
C GLY A 176 12.60 1.86 12.89
N PRO A 177 13.15 3.06 13.06
CA PRO A 177 12.52 4.28 12.56
C PRO A 177 12.57 4.36 11.03
N LEU A 178 11.45 4.77 10.42
CA LEU A 178 11.35 5.07 9.00
C LEU A 178 11.18 6.57 8.80
N THR A 179 12.07 7.20 8.04
CA THR A 179 11.98 8.63 7.72
C THR A 179 11.47 8.84 6.30
N VAL A 180 10.46 9.69 6.17
CA VAL A 180 9.87 10.08 4.89
C VAL A 180 9.72 11.59 4.77
N GLU A 181 9.72 12.08 3.54
CA GLU A 181 9.39 13.45 3.21
C GLU A 181 8.00 13.53 2.58
N GLY A 182 7.20 14.49 3.02
CA GLY A 182 5.88 14.71 2.46
C GLY A 182 5.41 16.15 2.63
N ALA A 183 4.47 16.57 1.80
CA ALA A 183 3.81 17.85 1.93
C ALA A 183 2.44 17.68 2.60
N VAL A 184 2.08 18.62 3.47
CA VAL A 184 0.74 18.68 4.05
C VAL A 184 -0.25 18.98 2.92
N ALA A 185 -1.12 18.04 2.61
CA ALA A 185 -2.11 18.17 1.55
C ALA A 185 -3.39 18.89 2.03
N TRP A 186 -3.75 18.70 3.30
CA TRP A 186 -4.89 19.32 3.94
C TRP A 186 -4.77 19.26 5.47
N VAL A 187 -5.49 20.13 6.15
CA VAL A 187 -5.64 20.19 7.60
C VAL A 187 -7.12 20.13 7.93
N ALA A 188 -7.49 19.34 8.95
CA ALA A 188 -8.87 19.28 9.38
C ALA A 188 -9.32 20.64 9.95
N PRO A 189 -10.55 21.10 9.61
CA PRO A 189 -11.09 22.33 10.17
C PRO A 189 -11.27 22.21 11.68
N PRO A 190 -11.35 23.32 12.40
CA PRO A 190 -11.49 23.34 13.87
C PRO A 190 -12.83 22.83 14.37
N GLU A 191 -13.88 22.84 13.52
CA GLU A 191 -15.22 22.42 13.85
C GLU A 191 -15.26 20.93 14.24
N GLY A 192 -15.90 20.61 15.36
CA GLY A 192 -16.02 19.25 15.87
C GLY A 192 -14.76 18.68 16.56
N ARG A 193 -13.75 19.54 16.81
CA ARG A 193 -12.56 19.17 17.57
C ARG A 193 -12.74 19.48 19.05
N ALA A 194 -12.36 18.54 19.94
CA ALA A 194 -12.27 18.85 21.36
C ALA A 194 -11.23 19.95 21.61
N PRO A 195 -11.47 20.90 22.54
CA PRO A 195 -10.49 21.92 22.92
C PRO A 195 -9.16 21.28 23.29
N GLY A 196 -8.06 21.74 22.70
CA GLY A 196 -6.71 21.18 22.91
C GLY A 196 -6.46 19.78 22.31
N GLY A 197 -7.44 19.21 21.61
CA GLY A 197 -7.29 17.91 20.95
C GLY A 197 -6.36 17.96 19.73
N PRO A 198 -5.77 16.80 19.34
CA PRO A 198 -4.84 16.73 18.22
C PRO A 198 -5.51 17.07 16.89
N ILE A 199 -4.77 17.72 16.02
CA ILE A 199 -5.21 18.21 14.72
C ILE A 199 -4.87 17.17 13.65
N ARG A 200 -5.85 16.81 12.81
CA ARG A 200 -5.63 15.87 11.70
C ARG A 200 -5.03 16.57 10.49
N HIS A 201 -3.96 15.99 9.97
CA HIS A 201 -3.26 16.46 8.78
C HIS A 201 -3.14 15.31 7.76
N GLY A 202 -3.58 15.53 6.54
CA GLY A 202 -3.25 14.62 5.43
C GLY A 202 -1.88 14.97 4.88
N LEU A 203 -0.91 14.04 4.99
CA LEU A 203 0.41 14.16 4.41
C LEU A 203 0.50 13.35 3.12
N ARG A 204 0.95 13.97 2.03
CA ARG A 204 1.26 13.33 0.75
C ARG A 204 2.76 13.19 0.60
N PHE A 205 3.27 11.98 0.39
CA PHE A 205 4.70 11.75 0.14
C PHE A 205 5.16 12.49 -1.12
N THR A 206 6.26 13.23 -1.03
CA THR A 206 6.79 14.02 -2.14
C THR A 206 7.78 13.22 -2.98
N ARG A 207 8.56 12.35 -2.36
CA ARG A 207 9.61 11.54 -3.02
C ARG A 207 9.71 10.14 -2.39
N PRO A 208 8.65 9.33 -2.44
CA PRO A 208 8.74 7.98 -1.89
C PRO A 208 9.72 7.16 -2.73
N THR A 209 10.71 6.57 -2.07
CA THR A 209 11.58 5.57 -2.71
C THR A 209 10.88 4.21 -2.73
N TRP A 210 11.33 3.31 -3.61
CA TRP A 210 10.81 1.94 -3.63
C TRP A 210 11.08 1.22 -2.30
N SER A 211 12.27 1.38 -1.72
CA SER A 211 12.62 0.81 -0.41
C SER A 211 11.71 1.31 0.71
N THR A 212 11.38 2.60 0.74
CA THR A 212 10.42 3.16 1.70
C THR A 212 9.03 2.56 1.50
N SER A 213 8.58 2.42 0.26
CA SER A 213 7.28 1.80 -0.06
C SER A 213 7.23 0.34 0.39
N LEU A 214 8.30 -0.43 0.19
CA LEU A 214 8.41 -1.81 0.67
C LEU A 214 8.41 -1.88 2.19
N ALA A 215 9.17 -1.03 2.88
CA ALA A 215 9.22 -1.00 4.34
C ALA A 215 7.82 -0.75 4.95
N PHE A 216 7.04 0.19 4.40
CA PHE A 216 5.65 0.38 4.81
C PHE A 216 4.77 -0.82 4.47
N GLY A 217 4.96 -1.42 3.31
CA GLY A 217 4.25 -2.65 2.93
C GLY A 217 4.47 -3.78 3.93
N SER A 218 5.72 -4.02 4.34
CA SER A 218 6.07 -5.03 5.34
C SER A 218 5.40 -4.75 6.69
N LEU A 219 5.49 -3.52 7.18
CA LEU A 219 4.86 -3.13 8.44
C LEU A 219 3.35 -3.37 8.44
N LEU A 220 2.67 -3.06 7.33
CA LEU A 220 1.22 -3.22 7.21
C LEU A 220 0.79 -4.68 7.13
N VAL A 221 1.65 -5.57 6.66
CA VAL A 221 1.38 -7.01 6.61
C VAL A 221 1.68 -7.69 7.94
N GLU A 222 2.67 -7.20 8.68
CA GLU A 222 3.11 -7.76 9.98
C GLU A 222 2.29 -7.25 11.17
N SER A 223 1.67 -6.06 11.04
CA SER A 223 0.97 -5.38 12.16
C SER A 223 -0.46 -5.89 12.39
N MET A 224 -0.91 -6.86 11.63
CA MET A 224 -2.25 -7.45 11.68
C MET A 224 -2.14 -8.98 11.72
#